data_187ce7c21d24a0c176fd984fd7818f39
#
_entry.id   187ce7c21d24a0c176fd984fd7818f39
#
_cell.length_a   1.000
_cell.length_b   1.000
_cell.length_c   1.000
_cell.angle_alpha   90.00
_cell.angle_beta   90.00
_cell.angle_gamma   90.00
#
_symmetry.space_group_name_H-M   'P 1'
#
loop_
_entity.id
_entity.type
_entity.pdbx_description
1 polymer ?
#
loop_
_entity_poly.entity_id
_entity_poly.type
_entity_poly.pdbx_seq_one_letter_code
_entity_poly.pdbx_strand_id
1 'polypeptide(L)'
;SDQFGALVIPDATQLHGEHVTIDYADDRAYPIVQFSECAWTILAVVAKCSTGSCTVTVDIDGTPLGGGANSVSTTEGNVGHSTANAVLVGSTITVTISSNSSAELVAVSIVGERELATL
;
A
#
# COMPACT_ATOMS: atom_id res chain seq x y z
N SER A 1 7.60 31.33 15.53
CA SER A 1 7.58 31.33 15.25
C SER A 1 7.22 31.29 15.12
N ASP A 2 7.28 31.16 15.19
CA ASP A 2 7.10 31.11 14.98
C ASP A 2 6.55 31.25 14.61
N GLN A 3 6.45 31.36 14.26
CA GLN A 3 6.10 31.41 13.83
C GLN A 3 5.88 31.21 13.30
N PHE A 4 6.01 31.24 12.98
CA PHE A 4 5.87 30.45 12.42
C PHE A 4 6.04 29.65 12.57
N GLY A 5 6.19 29.72 12.62
CA GLY A 5 6.37 28.89 12.86
C GLY A 5 6.32 28.06 13.18
N ALA A 6 6.97 28.61 12.85
CA ALA A 6 6.88 27.35 13.12
C ALA A 6 5.86 26.66 13.75
N LEU A 7 5.33 26.13 13.13
CA LEU A 7 4.33 25.33 13.62
C LEU A 7 4.68 23.91 13.44
N VAL A 8 5.76 23.51 14.04
CA VAL A 8 6.07 22.09 14.08
C VAL A 8 5.21 21.50 15.18
N ILE A 9 4.38 20.58 14.82
CA ILE A 9 3.54 19.86 15.76
C ILE A 9 4.19 18.49 15.95
N PRO A 10 4.71 18.20 17.15
CA PRO A 10 5.22 16.85 17.42
C PRO A 10 4.10 15.85 17.17
N ASP A 11 4.38 14.69 16.70
CA ASP A 11 3.43 13.64 16.39
C ASP A 11 2.51 13.97 15.21
N ALA A 12 2.79 15.04 14.48
CA ALA A 12 2.02 15.32 13.27
C ALA A 12 2.31 14.24 12.22
N THR A 13 1.28 13.83 11.52
CA THR A 13 1.39 12.86 10.44
C THR A 13 0.85 13.45 9.15
N GLN A 14 1.26 12.90 8.03
CA GLN A 14 0.67 13.24 6.74
C GLN A 14 0.33 11.98 5.99
N LEU A 15 -0.65 12.05 5.14
CA LEU A 15 -1.03 10.94 4.29
C LEU A 15 0.11 10.59 3.35
N HIS A 16 0.32 9.32 3.16
CA HIS A 16 1.31 8.80 2.23
C HIS A 16 0.73 7.55 1.60
N GLY A 17 1.00 7.34 0.34
CA GLY A 17 0.48 6.16 -0.32
C GLY A 17 1.18 5.89 -1.63
N GLU A 18 0.95 4.69 -2.13
CA GLU A 18 1.43 4.23 -3.43
C GLU A 18 0.26 3.58 -4.13
N HIS A 19 0.25 3.65 -5.45
CA HIS A 19 -0.79 2.97 -6.21
C HIS A 19 -0.24 2.43 -7.51
N VAL A 20 -0.92 1.43 -8.03
CA VAL A 20 -0.54 0.80 -9.28
C VAL A 20 -1.80 0.28 -9.97
N THR A 21 -1.81 0.31 -11.30
CA THR A 21 -2.83 -0.36 -12.09
C THR A 21 -2.12 -1.38 -12.97
N ILE A 22 -2.54 -2.63 -12.89
CA ILE A 22 -1.95 -3.72 -13.65
C ILE A 22 -2.94 -4.12 -14.74
N ASP A 23 -2.58 -3.87 -16.00
CA ASP A 23 -3.50 -4.06 -17.13
C ASP A 23 -3.88 -5.52 -17.34
N TYR A 24 -2.88 -6.39 -17.40
CA TYR A 24 -3.07 -7.81 -17.61
C TYR A 24 -2.46 -8.54 -16.43
N ALA A 25 -3.29 -8.79 -15.42
CA ALA A 25 -2.81 -9.28 -14.15
C ALA A 25 -2.56 -10.78 -14.17
N ASP A 26 -1.32 -11.17 -14.37
CA ASP A 26 -0.94 -12.58 -14.23
C ASP A 26 -0.66 -12.88 -12.75
N ASP A 27 -0.77 -14.15 -12.37
CA ASP A 27 -0.41 -14.59 -11.02
C ASP A 27 1.10 -14.50 -10.86
N ARG A 28 1.55 -13.40 -10.28
CA ARG A 28 2.97 -13.18 -9.98
C ARG A 28 3.15 -11.98 -9.07
N ALA A 29 4.38 -11.75 -8.66
CA ALA A 29 4.74 -10.60 -7.83
C ALA A 29 5.12 -9.41 -8.71
N TYR A 30 4.66 -8.22 -8.33
CA TYR A 30 4.94 -6.97 -9.01
C TYR A 30 5.55 -6.01 -7.99
N PRO A 31 6.88 -5.83 -8.00
CA PRO A 31 7.48 -4.85 -7.08
C PRO A 31 7.11 -3.45 -7.57
N ILE A 32 6.37 -2.72 -6.73
CA ILE A 32 5.87 -1.39 -7.10
C ILE A 32 6.71 -0.27 -6.51
N VAL A 33 7.34 -0.52 -5.37
CA VAL A 33 8.29 0.40 -4.77
C VAL A 33 9.54 -0.41 -4.48
N GLN A 34 10.62 -0.14 -5.20
CA GLN A 34 11.85 -0.91 -5.00
C GLN A 34 12.72 -0.32 -3.90
N PHE A 35 12.51 0.94 -3.59
CA PHE A 35 13.29 1.62 -2.56
C PHE A 35 12.46 2.75 -1.98
N SER A 36 11.92 2.56 -0.79
CA SER A 36 11.11 3.59 -0.15
C SER A 36 11.98 4.77 0.29
N GLU A 37 11.56 5.97 -0.07
CA GLU A 37 12.30 7.18 0.25
C GLU A 37 12.10 7.64 1.67
N CYS A 38 11.06 7.16 2.32
CA CYS A 38 10.76 7.55 3.70
C CYS A 38 10.19 6.36 4.46
N ALA A 39 10.23 6.47 5.78
CA ALA A 39 9.56 5.52 6.66
C ALA A 39 8.09 5.92 6.77
N TRP A 40 7.18 4.96 6.69
CA TRP A 40 5.75 5.22 6.83
C TRP A 40 5.03 3.95 7.27
N THR A 41 3.76 4.10 7.59
CA THR A 41 2.94 2.99 8.07
C THR A 41 1.79 2.77 7.12
N ILE A 42 1.63 1.57 6.62
CA ILE A 42 0.50 1.21 5.77
C ILE A 42 -0.70 0.95 6.66
N LEU A 43 -1.82 1.61 6.36
CA LEU A 43 -3.05 1.47 7.13
C LEU A 43 -4.10 0.64 6.43
N ALA A 44 -4.15 0.69 5.11
CA ALA A 44 -5.18 -0.01 4.36
C ALA A 44 -4.74 -0.26 2.92
N VAL A 45 -5.37 -1.25 2.31
CA VAL A 45 -5.22 -1.53 0.89
C VAL A 45 -6.61 -1.46 0.28
N VAL A 46 -6.75 -0.61 -0.74
CA VAL A 46 -8.00 -0.44 -1.48
C VAL A 46 -7.77 -0.97 -2.89
N ALA A 47 -8.60 -1.87 -3.35
CA ALA A 47 -8.37 -2.49 -4.65
C ALA A 47 -9.68 -2.85 -5.35
N LYS A 48 -9.63 -2.82 -6.69
CA LYS A 48 -10.71 -3.32 -7.53
C LYS A 48 -10.17 -3.65 -8.90
N CYS A 49 -10.95 -4.35 -9.69
CA CYS A 49 -10.60 -4.64 -11.08
C CYS A 49 -11.78 -4.33 -11.99
N SER A 50 -11.52 -4.19 -13.28
CA SER A 50 -12.59 -3.87 -14.25
C SER A 50 -13.42 -5.11 -14.59
N THR A 51 -12.80 -6.28 -14.58
CA THR A 51 -13.47 -7.55 -14.84
C THR A 51 -12.87 -8.64 -13.97
N GLY A 52 -13.62 -9.70 -13.75
CA GLY A 52 -13.10 -10.88 -13.07
C GLY A 52 -12.84 -10.70 -11.60
N SER A 53 -11.89 -11.43 -11.08
CA SER A 53 -11.51 -11.39 -9.67
C SER A 53 -10.08 -11.90 -9.49
N CYS A 54 -9.46 -11.56 -8.37
CA CYS A 54 -8.16 -12.09 -8.02
C CYS A 54 -7.93 -11.87 -6.53
N THR A 55 -6.76 -12.29 -6.06
CA THR A 55 -6.32 -12.03 -4.69
C THR A 55 -5.06 -11.18 -4.76
N VAL A 56 -5.01 -10.14 -3.93
CA VAL A 56 -3.85 -9.26 -3.84
C VAL A 56 -3.22 -9.38 -2.47
N THR A 57 -1.94 -9.65 -2.44
CA THR A 57 -1.14 -9.66 -1.20
C THR A 57 -0.08 -8.58 -1.33
N VAL A 58 0.01 -7.72 -0.33
CA VAL A 58 1.03 -6.67 -0.27
C VAL A 58 2.10 -7.09 0.72
N ASP A 59 3.34 -7.07 0.28
CA ASP A 59 4.50 -7.46 1.09
C ASP A 59 5.41 -6.27 1.30
N ILE A 60 6.03 -6.22 2.47
CA ILE A 60 7.13 -5.30 2.75
C ILE A 60 8.37 -6.17 2.96
N ASP A 61 9.35 -6.02 2.07
CA ASP A 61 10.60 -6.81 2.13
C ASP A 61 10.35 -8.31 2.23
N GLY A 62 9.32 -8.79 1.52
CA GLY A 62 8.99 -10.20 1.48
C GLY A 62 8.07 -10.68 2.59
N THR A 63 7.69 -9.82 3.52
CA THR A 63 6.78 -10.17 4.62
C THR A 63 5.41 -9.61 4.34
N PRO A 64 4.36 -10.44 4.23
CA PRO A 64 3.01 -9.96 3.98
C PRO A 64 2.50 -9.08 5.11
N LEU A 65 1.66 -8.11 4.75
CA LEU A 65 0.96 -7.31 5.75
C LEU A 65 0.13 -8.21 6.66
N GLY A 66 0.08 -7.88 7.94
CA GLY A 66 -0.79 -8.58 8.87
C GLY A 66 -2.26 -8.40 8.46
N GLY A 67 -3.06 -9.42 8.68
CA GLY A 67 -4.46 -9.42 8.25
C GLY A 67 -4.69 -10.19 6.96
N GLY A 68 -3.62 -10.60 6.29
CA GLY A 68 -3.71 -11.51 5.15
C GLY A 68 -3.95 -10.84 3.82
N ALA A 69 -4.38 -11.64 2.87
CA ALA A 69 -4.59 -11.21 1.49
C ALA A 69 -5.92 -10.49 1.32
N ASN A 70 -6.01 -9.74 0.22
CA ASN A 70 -7.20 -8.94 -0.09
C ASN A 70 -7.90 -9.57 -1.28
N SER A 71 -9.18 -9.90 -1.13
CA SER A 71 -10.00 -10.36 -2.25
C SER A 71 -10.38 -9.17 -3.11
N VAL A 72 -10.17 -9.29 -4.41
CA VAL A 72 -10.40 -8.19 -5.35
C VAL A 72 -11.46 -8.60 -6.36
N SER A 73 -12.43 -7.74 -6.58
CA SER A 73 -13.48 -7.94 -7.55
C SER A 73 -13.77 -6.63 -8.28
N THR A 74 -14.86 -6.58 -9.02
CA THR A 74 -15.25 -5.35 -9.70
C THR A 74 -15.85 -4.33 -8.74
N THR A 75 -16.10 -4.72 -7.50
CA THR A 75 -16.53 -3.80 -6.44
C THR A 75 -15.31 -3.40 -5.62
N GLU A 76 -15.17 -2.12 -5.35
CA GLU A 76 -14.05 -1.62 -4.58
C GLU A 76 -14.05 -2.24 -3.18
N GLY A 77 -12.90 -2.80 -2.77
CA GLY A 77 -12.70 -3.34 -1.44
C GLY A 77 -11.67 -2.52 -0.69
N ASN A 78 -11.89 -2.36 0.60
CA ASN A 78 -10.98 -1.62 1.48
C ASN A 78 -10.70 -2.51 2.69
N VAL A 79 -9.45 -2.94 2.82
CA VAL A 79 -9.04 -3.82 3.92
C VAL A 79 -7.99 -3.13 4.75
N GLY A 80 -8.26 -3.00 6.04
CA GLY A 80 -7.32 -2.41 6.98
C GLY A 80 -6.21 -3.39 7.35
N HIS A 81 -5.02 -2.85 7.57
CA HIS A 81 -3.86 -3.63 7.98
C HIS A 81 -3.21 -2.90 9.16
N SER A 82 -3.10 -3.57 10.28
CA SER A 82 -2.61 -2.94 11.53
C SER A 82 -1.37 -3.59 12.10
N THR A 83 -0.84 -4.65 11.47
CA THR A 83 0.37 -5.32 11.91
C THR A 83 1.25 -5.62 10.72
N ALA A 84 2.56 -5.80 10.96
CA ALA A 84 3.55 -6.05 9.92
C ALA A 84 3.45 -5.02 8.78
N ASN A 85 3.15 -3.78 9.13
CA ASN A 85 2.80 -2.73 8.19
C ASN A 85 3.74 -1.52 8.22
N ALA A 86 4.89 -1.65 8.85
CA ALA A 86 5.87 -0.56 8.91
C ALA A 86 6.81 -0.64 7.70
N VAL A 87 6.87 0.44 6.95
CA VAL A 87 7.78 0.59 5.82
C VAL A 87 8.97 1.42 6.30
N LEU A 88 10.17 0.93 6.10
CA LEU A 88 11.39 1.65 6.46
C LEU A 88 12.02 2.26 5.22
N VAL A 89 12.90 3.24 5.41
CA VAL A 89 13.67 3.78 4.30
C VAL A 89 14.44 2.64 3.64
N GLY A 90 14.32 2.52 2.33
CA GLY A 90 14.97 1.47 1.58
C GLY A 90 14.16 0.19 1.40
N SER A 91 13.00 0.10 2.06
CA SER A 91 12.13 -1.07 1.93
C SER A 91 11.56 -1.23 0.53
N THR A 92 11.31 -2.47 0.14
CA THR A 92 10.64 -2.82 -1.11
C THR A 92 9.20 -3.19 -0.81
N ILE A 93 8.26 -2.62 -1.55
CA ILE A 93 6.85 -2.98 -1.45
C ILE A 93 6.46 -3.74 -2.71
N THR A 94 5.93 -4.93 -2.55
CA THR A 94 5.56 -5.82 -3.65
C THR A 94 4.08 -6.14 -3.56
N VAL A 95 3.41 -6.08 -4.71
CA VAL A 95 2.02 -6.52 -4.86
C VAL A 95 2.06 -7.86 -5.57
N THR A 96 1.50 -8.88 -4.94
CA THR A 96 1.44 -10.23 -5.52
C THR A 96 -0.01 -10.53 -5.91
N ILE A 97 -0.21 -10.90 -7.16
CA ILE A 97 -1.51 -11.33 -7.67
C ILE A 97 -1.54 -12.86 -7.64
N SER A 98 -2.63 -13.40 -7.12
CA SER A 98 -2.86 -14.84 -7.11
C SER A 98 -4.32 -15.13 -7.37
N SER A 99 -4.63 -16.39 -7.66
CA SER A 99 -6.00 -16.85 -7.91
C SER A 99 -6.74 -15.96 -8.92
N ASN A 100 -6.03 -15.55 -9.97
CA ASN A 100 -6.61 -14.69 -11.00
C ASN A 100 -7.67 -15.46 -11.79
N SER A 101 -8.87 -14.88 -11.88
CA SER A 101 -9.96 -15.39 -12.68
C SER A 101 -10.41 -14.29 -13.63
N SER A 102 -9.70 -14.16 -14.73
CA SER A 102 -9.99 -13.18 -15.80
C SER A 102 -9.97 -11.73 -15.28
N ALA A 103 -9.18 -11.43 -14.28
CA ALA A 103 -9.07 -10.06 -13.77
C ALA A 103 -8.25 -9.22 -14.73
N GLU A 104 -8.74 -8.01 -15.00
CA GLU A 104 -8.05 -7.02 -15.82
C GLU A 104 -8.14 -5.68 -15.15
N LEU A 105 -7.16 -4.81 -15.44
CA LEU A 105 -7.07 -3.47 -14.88
C LEU A 105 -7.21 -3.49 -13.36
N VAL A 106 -6.36 -4.27 -12.73
CA VAL A 106 -6.36 -4.38 -11.27
C VAL A 106 -5.71 -3.13 -10.69
N ALA A 107 -6.52 -2.32 -10.03
CA ALA A 107 -6.05 -1.09 -9.40
C ALA A 107 -5.86 -1.35 -7.90
N VAL A 108 -4.67 -1.04 -7.40
CA VAL A 108 -4.33 -1.22 -5.99
C VAL A 108 -3.82 0.09 -5.45
N SER A 109 -4.45 0.58 -4.40
CA SER A 109 -3.99 1.77 -3.66
C SER A 109 -3.60 1.35 -2.26
N ILE A 110 -2.37 1.63 -1.91
CA ILE A 110 -1.84 1.34 -0.58
C ILE A 110 -1.83 2.66 0.17
N VAL A 111 -2.64 2.76 1.20
CA VAL A 111 -2.88 4.01 1.91
C VAL A 111 -2.24 3.95 3.29
N GLY A 112 -1.57 4.99 3.66
CA GLY A 112 -0.93 5.04 4.95
C GLY A 112 -0.62 6.45 5.40
N GLU A 113 0.26 6.55 6.37
CA GLU A 113 0.69 7.84 6.89
C GLU A 113 2.14 7.77 7.35
N ARG A 114 2.79 8.91 7.32
CA ARG A 114 4.15 9.02 7.85
C ARG A 114 4.17 10.12 8.89
N GLU A 115 5.08 9.98 9.84
CA GLU A 115 5.28 10.98 10.86
C GLU A 115 6.15 12.10 10.27
N LEU A 116 5.74 13.34 10.50
CA LEU A 116 6.51 14.48 10.05
C LEU A 116 7.71 14.69 10.97
N ALA A 117 8.83 15.09 10.37
CA ALA A 117 10.01 15.36 11.13
C ALA A 117 9.78 16.53 12.10
N THR A 118 10.34 16.41 13.30
CA THR A 118 10.29 17.46 14.28
C THR A 118 11.54 18.33 14.13
N LEU A 119 11.35 19.61 14.11
CA LEU A 119 12.46 20.54 13.99
C LEU A 119 12.87 21.12 15.32
#